data_b0421a1688e0e5fef243609d35c72cda
#
_entry.id   b0421a1688e0e5fef243609d35c72cda
#
_cell.length_a   1.000
_cell.length_b   1.000
_cell.length_c   1.000
_cell.angle_alpha   90.00
_cell.angle_beta   90.00
_cell.angle_gamma   90.00
#
_symmetry.space_group_name_H-M   'P 1'
#
loop_
_entity.id
_entity.type
_entity.pdbx_description
1 polymer ?
#
loop_
_entity_poly.entity_id
_entity_poly.type
_entity_poly.pdbx_seq_one_letter_code
_entity_poly.pdbx_strand_id
1 'polypeptide(L)'
;MKKIFITLLLVISGLTAQAQEGLTWYNDMTKAVEASRQEQKPLFLFFTGSDWCGWCIRLQNEVFKTPEFTAWVKQHAILVELDYPRRTPQSDEIKQQNAQLQQMFQVQGYPTVWFVKPTVKEDGKINLEQLGSTGYVAGGPSKWIEGADAIIAKYVPDPMPEPVKASTKKETTKKATKKKKA
;
A
#
# COMPACT_ATOMS: atom_id res chain seq x y z
N MET A 1 59.79 -7.39 36.50
CA MET A 1 58.97 -8.26 35.64
C MET A 1 57.63 -7.54 35.48
N LYS A 2 57.47 -6.82 34.38
CA LYS A 2 56.27 -6.02 34.11
C LYS A 2 55.23 -6.91 33.40
N LYS A 3 54.09 -7.15 34.03
CA LYS A 3 52.96 -7.89 33.42
C LYS A 3 52.14 -6.91 32.56
N ILE A 4 52.22 -7.04 31.26
CA ILE A 4 51.42 -6.28 30.28
C ILE A 4 50.05 -6.97 30.17
N PHE A 5 49.02 -6.33 30.68
CA PHE A 5 47.63 -6.73 30.45
C PHE A 5 47.17 -6.20 29.08
N ILE A 6 47.08 -7.09 28.08
CA ILE A 6 46.50 -6.77 26.80
C ILE A 6 44.97 -6.93 26.97
N THR A 7 44.29 -5.82 27.10
CA THR A 7 42.83 -5.79 27.09
C THR A 7 42.36 -5.85 25.64
N LEU A 8 41.92 -7.05 25.19
CA LEU A 8 41.31 -7.24 23.88
C LEU A 8 39.91 -6.66 23.89
N LEU A 9 39.74 -5.48 23.32
CA LEU A 9 38.46 -4.83 23.12
C LEU A 9 37.77 -5.48 21.93
N LEU A 10 36.89 -6.44 22.20
CA LEU A 10 36.01 -7.05 21.21
C LEU A 10 34.94 -6.01 20.80
N VAL A 11 35.21 -5.31 19.70
CA VAL A 11 34.19 -4.50 19.02
C VAL A 11 33.24 -5.46 18.33
N ILE A 12 32.14 -5.80 18.99
CA ILE A 12 31.01 -6.50 18.37
C ILE A 12 30.31 -5.49 17.48
N SER A 13 30.72 -5.43 16.22
CA SER A 13 29.96 -4.77 15.16
C SER A 13 28.68 -5.55 14.96
N GLY A 14 27.61 -5.11 15.62
CA GLY A 14 26.27 -5.62 15.39
C GLY A 14 25.87 -5.32 13.94
N LEU A 15 26.09 -6.30 13.05
CA LEU A 15 25.41 -6.36 11.76
C LEU A 15 23.94 -6.56 12.07
N THR A 16 23.20 -5.44 12.15
CA THR A 16 21.73 -5.51 12.06
C THR A 16 21.42 -6.03 10.66
N ALA A 17 21.22 -7.35 10.55
CA ALA A 17 20.55 -7.92 9.40
C ALA A 17 19.15 -7.27 9.36
N GLN A 18 18.99 -6.25 8.56
CA GLN A 18 17.66 -5.79 8.19
C GLN A 18 17.06 -6.94 7.41
N ALA A 19 16.20 -7.70 8.08
CA ALA A 19 15.31 -8.62 7.40
C ALA A 19 14.60 -7.79 6.33
N GLN A 20 14.83 -8.13 5.06
CA GLN A 20 14.20 -7.47 3.93
C GLN A 20 12.73 -7.87 3.99
N GLU A 21 11.94 -7.13 4.79
CA GLU A 21 10.50 -7.30 4.83
C GLU A 21 9.98 -7.20 3.41
N GLY A 22 9.34 -8.28 2.95
CA GLY A 22 8.75 -8.34 1.63
C GLY A 22 7.76 -7.19 1.41
N LEU A 23 7.44 -6.92 0.16
CA LEU A 23 6.42 -5.92 -0.18
C LEU A 23 5.04 -6.43 0.25
N THR A 24 4.24 -5.56 0.86
CA THR A 24 2.84 -5.86 1.17
C THR A 24 1.99 -5.53 -0.05
N TRP A 25 1.36 -6.54 -0.63
CA TRP A 25 0.39 -6.40 -1.70
C TRP A 25 -1.02 -6.58 -1.14
N TYR A 26 -1.84 -5.55 -1.26
CA TYR A 26 -3.26 -5.62 -0.93
C TYR A 26 -4.04 -6.19 -2.10
N ASN A 27 -5.10 -6.94 -1.82
CA ASN A 27 -6.12 -7.35 -2.79
C ASN A 27 -7.50 -6.79 -2.47
N ASP A 28 -7.66 -6.17 -1.31
CA ASP A 28 -8.87 -5.53 -0.81
C ASP A 28 -8.69 -4.01 -0.86
N MET A 29 -9.51 -3.35 -1.66
CA MET A 29 -9.43 -1.89 -1.87
C MET A 29 -9.73 -1.10 -0.60
N THR A 30 -10.59 -1.58 0.29
CA THR A 30 -10.92 -0.87 1.53
C THR A 30 -9.67 -0.77 2.41
N LYS A 31 -8.95 -1.88 2.59
CA LYS A 31 -7.71 -1.92 3.35
C LYS A 31 -6.61 -1.09 2.70
N ALA A 32 -6.50 -1.17 1.37
CA ALA A 32 -5.51 -0.39 0.62
C ALA A 32 -5.74 1.13 0.73
N VAL A 33 -7.01 1.57 0.65
CA VAL A 33 -7.38 2.99 0.82
C VAL A 33 -7.07 3.47 2.23
N GLU A 34 -7.32 2.66 3.24
CA GLU A 34 -6.97 3.01 4.62
C GLU A 34 -5.45 3.17 4.78
N ALA A 35 -4.65 2.22 4.28
CA ALA A 35 -3.20 2.30 4.30
C ALA A 35 -2.68 3.52 3.53
N SER A 36 -3.25 3.82 2.36
CA SER A 36 -2.92 5.00 1.55
C SER A 36 -3.14 6.31 2.32
N ARG A 37 -4.24 6.41 3.06
CA ARG A 37 -4.54 7.58 3.89
C ARG A 37 -3.61 7.71 5.09
N GLN A 38 -3.28 6.61 5.74
CA GLN A 38 -2.37 6.60 6.89
C GLN A 38 -0.94 6.96 6.49
N GLU A 39 -0.47 6.43 5.37
CA GLU A 39 0.88 6.66 4.88
C GLU A 39 1.02 7.87 3.96
N GLN A 40 -0.10 8.52 3.61
CA GLN A 40 -0.14 9.65 2.68
C GLN A 40 0.54 9.35 1.34
N LYS A 41 0.25 8.16 0.79
CA LYS A 41 0.80 7.66 -0.48
C LYS A 41 -0.31 7.33 -1.46
N PRO A 42 -0.11 7.52 -2.78
CA PRO A 42 -1.04 7.05 -3.80
C PRO A 42 -1.14 5.53 -3.80
N LEU A 43 -2.26 5.02 -4.32
CA LEU A 43 -2.39 3.60 -4.64
C LEU A 43 -1.73 3.30 -5.97
N PHE A 44 -1.04 2.17 -6.01
CA PHE A 44 -0.50 1.51 -7.18
C PHE A 44 -1.40 0.33 -7.52
N LEU A 45 -2.27 0.45 -8.50
CA LEU A 45 -3.23 -0.58 -8.90
C LEU A 45 -2.64 -1.41 -10.03
N PHE A 46 -2.22 -2.64 -9.75
CA PHE A 46 -1.65 -3.56 -10.72
C PHE A 46 -2.72 -4.53 -11.25
N PHE A 47 -3.20 -4.27 -12.45
CA PHE A 47 -4.11 -5.14 -13.17
C PHE A 47 -3.30 -6.25 -13.85
N THR A 48 -3.54 -7.50 -13.47
CA THR A 48 -2.72 -8.65 -13.86
C THR A 48 -3.54 -9.91 -14.13
N GLY A 49 -2.93 -10.89 -14.75
CA GLY A 49 -3.43 -12.26 -14.88
C GLY A 49 -2.35 -13.23 -14.43
N SER A 50 -2.32 -13.52 -13.13
CA SER A 50 -1.20 -14.20 -12.46
C SER A 50 -0.85 -15.56 -13.05
N ASP A 51 -1.83 -16.30 -13.55
CA ASP A 51 -1.67 -17.68 -14.01
C ASP A 51 -1.68 -17.85 -15.54
N TRP A 52 -1.76 -16.74 -16.31
CA TRP A 52 -1.81 -16.82 -17.79
C TRP A 52 -1.11 -15.67 -18.53
N CYS A 53 -0.91 -14.50 -17.88
CA CYS A 53 -0.38 -13.31 -18.54
C CYS A 53 1.16 -13.30 -18.55
N GLY A 54 1.78 -13.76 -19.65
CA GLY A 54 3.24 -13.81 -19.77
C GLY A 54 3.94 -12.45 -19.60
N TRP A 55 3.35 -11.36 -20.12
CA TRP A 55 3.89 -10.00 -19.96
C TRP A 55 3.78 -9.49 -18.52
N CYS A 56 2.75 -9.92 -17.76
CA CYS A 56 2.62 -9.59 -16.34
C CYS A 56 3.72 -10.26 -15.52
N ILE A 57 3.96 -11.56 -15.78
CA ILE A 57 5.04 -12.33 -15.14
C ILE A 57 6.39 -11.70 -15.47
N ARG A 58 6.59 -11.26 -16.71
CA ARG A 58 7.81 -10.58 -17.14
C ARG A 58 8.02 -9.27 -16.41
N LEU A 59 7.00 -8.40 -16.30
CA LEU A 59 7.06 -7.15 -15.56
C LEU A 59 7.41 -7.37 -14.09
N GLN A 60 6.76 -8.35 -13.46
CA GLN A 60 7.07 -8.70 -12.08
C GLN A 60 8.53 -9.13 -11.91
N ASN A 61 9.03 -9.98 -12.79
CA ASN A 61 10.40 -10.50 -12.67
C ASN A 61 11.47 -9.46 -13.00
N GLU A 62 11.25 -8.62 -14.02
CA GLU A 62 12.23 -7.63 -14.48
C GLU A 62 12.20 -6.33 -13.67
N VAL A 63 11.08 -6.04 -12.98
CA VAL A 63 10.90 -4.78 -12.26
C VAL A 63 10.49 -5.02 -10.81
N PHE A 64 9.31 -5.59 -10.54
CA PHE A 64 8.70 -5.55 -9.20
C PHE A 64 9.42 -6.39 -8.16
N LYS A 65 10.14 -7.44 -8.57
CA LYS A 65 10.94 -8.29 -7.69
C LYS A 65 12.38 -7.79 -7.49
N THR A 66 12.74 -6.65 -8.07
CA THR A 66 14.09 -6.10 -7.91
C THR A 66 14.23 -5.33 -6.60
N PRO A 67 15.43 -5.31 -6.00
CA PRO A 67 15.71 -4.49 -4.82
C PRO A 67 15.47 -2.98 -5.07
N GLU A 68 15.75 -2.52 -6.29
CA GLU A 68 15.58 -1.13 -6.70
C GLU A 68 14.11 -0.72 -6.65
N PHE A 69 13.21 -1.52 -7.24
CA PHE A 69 11.77 -1.27 -7.17
C PHE A 69 11.27 -1.37 -5.72
N THR A 70 11.75 -2.36 -4.96
CA THR A 70 11.38 -2.55 -3.55
C THR A 70 11.71 -1.32 -2.70
N ALA A 71 12.92 -0.76 -2.87
CA ALA A 71 13.34 0.45 -2.16
C ALA A 71 12.49 1.66 -2.56
N TRP A 72 12.22 1.81 -3.84
CA TRP A 72 11.44 2.91 -4.39
C TRP A 72 9.98 2.85 -3.95
N VAL A 73 9.31 1.71 -4.12
CA VAL A 73 7.86 1.63 -3.89
C VAL A 73 7.47 1.76 -2.42
N LYS A 74 8.32 1.30 -1.50
CA LYS A 74 8.14 1.50 -0.05
C LYS A 74 8.00 2.98 0.34
N GLN A 75 8.57 3.88 -0.43
CA GLN A 75 8.50 5.32 -0.18
C GLN A 75 7.38 6.01 -0.95
N HIS A 76 6.93 5.44 -2.07
CA HIS A 76 6.15 6.17 -3.06
C HIS A 76 4.71 5.71 -3.24
N ALA A 77 4.36 4.45 -2.93
CA ALA A 77 3.01 3.97 -3.21
C ALA A 77 2.59 2.78 -2.32
N ILE A 78 1.28 2.59 -2.20
CA ILE A 78 0.65 1.40 -1.61
C ILE A 78 0.27 0.45 -2.74
N LEU A 79 0.76 -0.78 -2.66
CA LEU A 79 0.61 -1.78 -3.70
C LEU A 79 -0.73 -2.51 -3.60
N VAL A 80 -1.48 -2.54 -4.70
CA VAL A 80 -2.72 -3.31 -4.83
C VAL A 80 -2.62 -4.22 -6.04
N GLU A 81 -2.80 -5.52 -5.84
CA GLU A 81 -2.89 -6.50 -6.90
C GLU A 81 -4.35 -6.77 -7.26
N LEU A 82 -4.72 -6.45 -8.48
CA LEU A 82 -6.02 -6.72 -9.08
C LEU A 82 -5.85 -7.85 -10.08
N ASP A 83 -5.92 -9.09 -9.56
CA ASP A 83 -5.69 -10.30 -10.34
C ASP A 83 -6.97 -10.79 -11.02
N TYR A 84 -6.83 -11.26 -12.25
CA TYR A 84 -7.88 -11.84 -13.09
C TYR A 84 -7.45 -13.26 -13.52
N PRO A 85 -7.36 -14.20 -12.57
CA PRO A 85 -6.89 -15.54 -12.86
C PRO A 85 -7.91 -16.33 -13.68
N ARG A 86 -7.44 -17.30 -14.46
CA ARG A 86 -8.28 -18.22 -15.24
C ARG A 86 -8.46 -19.58 -14.57
N ARG A 87 -7.51 -19.98 -13.75
CA ARG A 87 -7.44 -21.29 -13.10
C ARG A 87 -7.50 -21.22 -11.59
N THR A 88 -6.95 -20.16 -10.99
CA THR A 88 -6.93 -19.98 -9.55
C THR A 88 -8.27 -19.44 -9.04
N PRO A 89 -8.94 -20.11 -8.09
CA PRO A 89 -10.19 -19.60 -7.50
C PRO A 89 -9.99 -18.30 -6.76
N GLN A 90 -10.99 -17.41 -6.84
CA GLN A 90 -11.10 -16.20 -6.05
C GLN A 90 -12.49 -16.11 -5.42
N SER A 91 -12.63 -15.39 -4.30
CA SER A 91 -13.95 -15.09 -3.74
C SER A 91 -14.77 -14.20 -4.66
N ASP A 92 -16.09 -14.29 -4.56
CA ASP A 92 -16.98 -13.52 -5.43
C ASP A 92 -16.87 -12.00 -5.15
N GLU A 93 -16.58 -11.60 -3.91
CA GLU A 93 -16.36 -10.21 -3.53
C GLU A 93 -15.14 -9.62 -4.27
N ILE A 94 -14.03 -10.36 -4.30
CA ILE A 94 -12.81 -9.91 -5.02
C ILE A 94 -13.05 -9.88 -6.53
N LYS A 95 -13.73 -10.87 -7.09
CA LYS A 95 -14.09 -10.86 -8.51
C LYS A 95 -14.95 -9.65 -8.87
N GLN A 96 -15.96 -9.35 -8.05
CA GLN A 96 -16.84 -8.21 -8.26
C GLN A 96 -16.09 -6.88 -8.13
N GLN A 97 -15.27 -6.72 -7.08
CA GLN A 97 -14.40 -5.56 -6.93
C GLN A 97 -13.52 -5.34 -8.16
N ASN A 98 -12.80 -6.39 -8.58
CA ASN A 98 -11.87 -6.31 -9.69
C ASN A 98 -12.59 -5.98 -11.01
N ALA A 99 -13.76 -6.58 -11.26
CA ALA A 99 -14.56 -6.30 -12.45
C ALA A 99 -15.02 -4.82 -12.49
N GLN A 100 -15.45 -4.26 -11.37
CA GLN A 100 -15.84 -2.85 -11.26
C GLN A 100 -14.66 -1.91 -11.52
N LEU A 101 -13.48 -2.23 -10.96
CA LEU A 101 -12.27 -1.44 -11.17
C LEU A 101 -11.78 -1.54 -12.61
N GLN A 102 -11.80 -2.72 -13.22
CA GLN A 102 -11.47 -2.88 -14.64
C GLN A 102 -12.32 -1.99 -15.53
N GLN A 103 -13.62 -1.96 -15.28
CA GLN A 103 -14.55 -1.11 -16.02
C GLN A 103 -14.30 0.39 -15.75
N MET A 104 -14.12 0.77 -14.48
CA MET A 104 -13.87 2.16 -14.07
C MET A 104 -12.60 2.73 -14.73
N PHE A 105 -11.53 1.95 -14.79
CA PHE A 105 -10.26 2.34 -15.38
C PHE A 105 -10.15 2.00 -16.87
N GLN A 106 -11.20 1.45 -17.49
CA GLN A 106 -11.25 1.05 -18.90
C GLN A 106 -10.06 0.19 -19.33
N VAL A 107 -9.65 -0.74 -18.47
CA VAL A 107 -8.49 -1.60 -18.72
C VAL A 107 -8.80 -2.61 -19.81
N GLN A 108 -8.09 -2.52 -20.94
CA GLN A 108 -8.30 -3.37 -22.11
C GLN A 108 -7.21 -4.44 -22.27
N GLY A 109 -6.15 -4.39 -21.48
CA GLY A 109 -5.03 -5.32 -21.60
C GLY A 109 -4.19 -5.40 -20.33
N TYR A 110 -3.32 -6.39 -20.28
CA TYR A 110 -2.45 -6.70 -19.15
C TYR A 110 -1.00 -6.86 -19.59
N PRO A 111 -0.02 -6.43 -18.77
CA PRO A 111 -0.19 -5.70 -17.52
C PRO A 111 -0.61 -4.25 -17.74
N THR A 112 -1.43 -3.73 -16.84
CA THR A 112 -1.70 -2.29 -16.71
C THR A 112 -1.49 -1.90 -15.25
N VAL A 113 -0.83 -0.77 -15.03
CA VAL A 113 -0.64 -0.17 -13.71
C VAL A 113 -1.26 1.22 -13.71
N TRP A 114 -2.17 1.48 -12.78
CA TRP A 114 -2.70 2.81 -12.53
C TRP A 114 -2.17 3.35 -11.21
N PHE A 115 -1.76 4.61 -11.20
CA PHE A 115 -1.55 5.37 -9.97
C PHE A 115 -2.78 6.23 -9.71
N VAL A 116 -3.31 6.14 -8.50
CA VAL A 116 -4.54 6.85 -8.14
C VAL A 116 -4.45 7.45 -6.75
N LYS A 117 -5.10 8.61 -6.57
CA LYS A 117 -5.30 9.22 -5.27
C LYS A 117 -6.69 8.86 -4.76
N PRO A 118 -6.82 8.06 -3.68
CA PRO A 118 -8.12 7.81 -3.08
C PRO A 118 -8.55 9.00 -2.22
N THR A 119 -9.79 9.44 -2.40
CA THR A 119 -10.43 10.47 -1.56
C THR A 119 -11.72 9.89 -1.00
N VAL A 120 -11.92 9.94 0.30
CA VAL A 120 -13.18 9.53 0.94
C VAL A 120 -14.09 10.75 1.05
N LYS A 121 -15.25 10.69 0.40
CA LYS A 121 -16.27 11.74 0.46
C LYS A 121 -16.99 11.72 1.81
N GLU A 122 -17.71 12.81 2.11
CA GLU A 122 -18.51 12.92 3.34
C GLU A 122 -19.58 11.83 3.50
N ASP A 123 -20.09 11.30 2.38
CA ASP A 123 -21.04 10.18 2.34
C ASP A 123 -20.38 8.79 2.49
N GLY A 124 -19.08 8.75 2.75
CA GLY A 124 -18.28 7.54 2.91
C GLY A 124 -17.87 6.87 1.59
N LYS A 125 -18.29 7.40 0.44
CA LYS A 125 -17.89 6.85 -0.85
C LYS A 125 -16.44 7.19 -1.18
N ILE A 126 -15.75 6.21 -1.78
CA ILE A 126 -14.38 6.37 -2.24
C ILE A 126 -14.40 6.90 -3.67
N ASN A 127 -13.71 8.01 -3.89
CA ASN A 127 -13.37 8.50 -5.22
C ASN A 127 -11.91 8.15 -5.50
N LEU A 128 -11.60 7.68 -6.72
CA LEU A 128 -10.26 7.32 -7.17
C LEU A 128 -9.84 8.29 -8.27
N GLU A 129 -9.12 9.33 -7.89
CA GLU A 129 -8.57 10.30 -8.85
C GLU A 129 -7.40 9.66 -9.61
N GLN A 130 -7.48 9.69 -10.95
CA GLN A 130 -6.49 9.08 -11.82
C GLN A 130 -5.28 10.02 -12.00
N LEU A 131 -4.10 9.62 -11.54
CA LEU A 131 -2.86 10.35 -11.75
C LEU A 131 -2.21 10.01 -13.09
N GLY A 132 -2.32 8.76 -13.51
CA GLY A 132 -1.81 8.25 -14.78
C GLY A 132 -1.60 6.74 -14.75
N SER A 133 -1.30 6.19 -15.92
CA SER A 133 -1.09 4.74 -16.06
C SER A 133 0.16 4.43 -16.86
N THR A 134 0.66 3.20 -16.67
CA THR A 134 1.77 2.61 -17.42
C THR A 134 1.53 1.10 -17.57
N GLY A 135 2.39 0.43 -18.31
CA GLY A 135 2.37 -1.03 -18.47
C GLY A 135 3.76 -1.61 -18.39
N TYR A 136 4.03 -2.62 -19.21
CA TYR A 136 5.39 -3.10 -19.39
C TYR A 136 6.21 -2.09 -20.20
N VAL A 137 7.37 -1.71 -19.66
CA VAL A 137 8.37 -0.88 -20.34
C VAL A 137 9.69 -1.64 -20.33
N ALA A 138 10.29 -1.82 -21.51
CA ALA A 138 11.59 -2.46 -21.61
C ALA A 138 12.69 -1.55 -21.06
N GLY A 139 13.74 -2.13 -20.47
CA GLY A 139 14.88 -1.39 -19.90
C GLY A 139 15.05 -1.55 -18.39
N GLY A 140 14.29 -2.47 -17.78
CA GLY A 140 14.43 -2.83 -16.36
C GLY A 140 13.85 -1.80 -15.39
N PRO A 141 14.19 -1.93 -14.09
CA PRO A 141 13.55 -1.15 -13.03
C PRO A 141 13.81 0.35 -13.15
N SER A 142 15.02 0.79 -13.43
CA SER A 142 15.35 2.23 -13.53
C SER A 142 14.50 2.94 -14.57
N LYS A 143 14.35 2.34 -15.77
CA LYS A 143 13.55 2.94 -16.83
C LYS A 143 12.07 2.95 -16.54
N TRP A 144 11.59 1.89 -15.89
CA TRP A 144 10.19 1.79 -15.47
C TRP A 144 9.87 2.81 -14.37
N ILE A 145 10.76 2.96 -13.37
CA ILE A 145 10.64 3.90 -12.25
C ILE A 145 10.64 5.35 -12.75
N GLU A 146 11.51 5.71 -13.70
CA GLU A 146 11.51 7.05 -14.32
C GLU A 146 10.12 7.44 -14.85
N GLY A 147 9.44 6.51 -15.53
CA GLY A 147 8.08 6.74 -16.01
C GLY A 147 7.05 6.85 -14.88
N ALA A 148 7.21 6.04 -13.83
CA ALA A 148 6.34 6.06 -12.65
C ALA A 148 6.50 7.36 -11.86
N ASP A 149 7.71 7.86 -11.68
CA ASP A 149 8.00 9.13 -10.99
C ASP A 149 7.30 10.31 -11.67
N ALA A 150 7.29 10.35 -12.99
CA ALA A 150 6.59 11.40 -13.75
C ALA A 150 5.05 11.38 -13.50
N ILE A 151 4.49 10.21 -13.19
CA ILE A 151 3.08 10.07 -12.84
C ILE A 151 2.85 10.50 -11.39
N ILE A 152 3.66 9.99 -10.47
CA ILE A 152 3.54 10.26 -9.02
C ILE A 152 3.78 11.72 -8.69
N ALA A 153 4.59 12.44 -9.46
CA ALA A 153 4.80 13.88 -9.29
C ALA A 153 3.50 14.71 -9.29
N LYS A 154 2.38 14.15 -9.79
CA LYS A 154 1.05 14.77 -9.76
C LYS A 154 0.32 14.54 -8.43
N TYR A 155 0.82 13.66 -7.58
CA TYR A 155 0.16 13.34 -6.32
C TYR A 155 0.34 14.46 -5.31
N VAL A 156 -0.79 14.99 -4.82
CA VAL A 156 -0.83 15.94 -3.71
C VAL A 156 -1.55 15.28 -2.55
N PRO A 157 -0.89 15.01 -1.42
CA PRO A 157 -1.54 14.44 -0.25
C PRO A 157 -2.70 15.31 0.24
N ASP A 158 -3.75 14.68 0.77
CA ASP A 158 -4.78 15.45 1.47
C ASP A 158 -4.23 15.97 2.80
N PRO A 159 -4.71 17.14 3.28
CA PRO A 159 -4.38 17.59 4.63
C PRO A 159 -4.75 16.51 5.64
N MET A 160 -3.82 16.17 6.54
CA MET A 160 -4.14 15.21 7.61
C MET A 160 -5.31 15.75 8.42
N PRO A 161 -6.36 14.93 8.68
CA PRO A 161 -7.41 15.34 9.60
C PRO A 161 -6.75 15.68 10.94
N GLU A 162 -7.10 16.86 11.48
CA GLU A 162 -6.62 17.22 12.82
C GLU A 162 -6.97 16.09 13.80
N PRO A 163 -6.08 15.76 14.74
CA PRO A 163 -6.34 14.72 15.73
C PRO A 163 -7.64 15.07 16.45
N VAL A 164 -8.65 14.22 16.28
CA VAL A 164 -9.95 14.38 16.95
C VAL A 164 -9.64 14.41 18.45
N LYS A 165 -9.73 15.61 19.05
CA LYS A 165 -9.63 15.76 20.51
C LYS A 165 -10.68 14.84 21.11
N ALA A 166 -10.24 13.77 21.80
CA ALA A 166 -11.12 12.83 22.46
C ALA A 166 -12.08 13.63 23.34
N SER A 167 -13.35 13.66 22.94
CA SER A 167 -14.39 14.28 23.76
C SER A 167 -14.54 13.43 25.01
N THR A 168 -14.02 13.90 26.10
CA THR A 168 -14.20 13.33 27.43
C THR A 168 -15.68 13.39 27.78
N LYS A 169 -16.40 12.31 27.49
CA LYS A 169 -17.79 12.12 27.91
C LYS A 169 -17.80 12.06 29.43
N LYS A 170 -18.13 13.19 30.08
CA LYS A 170 -18.40 13.23 31.52
C LYS A 170 -19.58 12.31 31.81
N GLU A 171 -19.29 11.18 32.40
CA GLU A 171 -20.27 10.27 32.92
C GLU A 171 -20.90 10.90 34.18
N THR A 172 -22.11 11.43 34.02
CA THR A 172 -22.92 11.99 35.11
C THR A 172 -23.56 10.83 35.85
N THR A 173 -22.92 10.42 36.95
CA THR A 173 -23.44 9.47 37.91
C THR A 173 -24.71 10.05 38.56
N LYS A 174 -25.91 9.62 38.13
CA LYS A 174 -27.19 9.86 38.84
C LYS A 174 -27.24 9.05 40.10
N LYS A 175 -27.07 9.73 41.23
CA LYS A 175 -27.25 9.23 42.58
C LYS A 175 -28.74 8.94 42.80
N ALA A 176 -29.12 7.66 42.82
CA ALA A 176 -30.49 7.23 43.15
C ALA A 176 -30.72 7.32 44.67
N THR A 177 -31.50 8.28 45.09
CA THR A 177 -31.95 8.43 46.48
C THR A 177 -33.08 7.44 46.74
N LYS A 178 -32.80 6.45 47.55
CA LYS A 178 -33.78 5.44 48.02
C LYS A 178 -34.66 6.05 49.12
N LYS A 179 -35.90 6.39 48.80
CA LYS A 179 -36.88 6.86 49.75
C LYS A 179 -37.56 5.64 50.38
N LYS A 180 -37.27 5.42 51.68
CA LYS A 180 -37.93 4.44 52.55
C LYS A 180 -39.24 5.02 53.02
N LYS A 181 -40.36 4.33 52.88
CA LYS A 181 -41.64 4.65 53.52
C LYS A 181 -42.12 3.46 54.33
N ALA A 182 -42.46 3.78 55.49
CA ALA A 182 -43.00 2.92 56.58
C ALA A 182 -44.28 2.20 56.17
#